data_e08d23069412156a2a0ae4639c3ac131
#
_entry.id   e08d23069412156a2a0ae4639c3ac131
#
_cell.length_a   1.000
_cell.length_b   1.000
_cell.length_c   1.000
_cell.angle_alpha   90.00
_cell.angle_beta   90.00
_cell.angle_gamma   90.00
#
_symmetry.space_group_name_H-M   'P 1'
#
loop_
_entity.id
_entity.type
_entity.pdbx_description
1 polymer ?
#
loop_
_entity_poly.entity_id
_entity_poly.type
_entity_poly.pdbx_seq_one_letter_code
_entity_poly.pdbx_strand_id
1 'polypeptide(L)'
;MLRTSPVTHNGSINLIKADNDLVIAGYASVEMVDKQGDLITRGALKNAFGDFMKADGYRNVQLAHSNIQVGSVIPSYTDSDGRVWKSGVDDAGMFVVIKLRDDIEKAREVAKEIRKGALRGFSIGGQAFKRMRKSDASHGDYTEISKLELHEVTICEKGINPEATFRILK
;
A
#
# COMPACT_ATOMS: atom_id res chain seq x y z
N MET A 1 2.01 23.86 2.05
CA MET A 1 1.16 23.16 1.08
C MET A 1 1.53 21.68 1.03
N LEU A 2 0.56 20.84 1.26
CA LEU A 2 0.78 19.40 1.21
C LEU A 2 0.90 18.96 -0.25
N ARG A 3 2.03 18.37 -0.60
CA ARG A 3 2.21 17.77 -1.91
C ARG A 3 2.15 16.26 -1.75
N THR A 4 1.15 15.65 -2.35
CA THR A 4 1.15 14.20 -2.49
C THR A 4 2.21 13.78 -3.50
N SER A 5 2.78 12.61 -3.31
CA SER A 5 3.74 12.11 -4.28
C SER A 5 3.08 11.91 -5.63
N PRO A 6 3.76 12.23 -6.73
CA PRO A 6 3.26 11.84 -8.02
C PRO A 6 3.27 10.32 -8.16
N VAL A 7 2.26 9.80 -8.80
CA VAL A 7 2.24 8.42 -9.22
C VAL A 7 3.34 8.22 -10.24
N THR A 8 4.26 7.35 -9.95
CA THR A 8 5.18 6.88 -10.97
C THR A 8 5.07 5.38 -11.03
N HIS A 9 4.66 4.91 -12.17
CA HIS A 9 4.38 3.50 -12.40
C HIS A 9 5.64 2.65 -12.61
N ASN A 10 6.78 3.27 -12.74
CA ASN A 10 8.03 2.58 -13.09
C ASN A 10 8.94 2.29 -11.91
N GLY A 11 8.41 2.33 -10.71
CA GLY A 11 9.05 1.72 -9.57
C GLY A 11 10.41 2.24 -9.15
N SER A 12 10.77 3.51 -9.49
CA SER A 12 11.99 4.07 -8.95
C SER A 12 11.83 4.28 -7.44
N ILE A 13 12.73 3.68 -6.68
CA ILE A 13 12.71 3.69 -5.24
C ILE A 13 13.52 4.86 -4.74
N ASN A 14 12.89 5.74 -3.98
CA ASN A 14 13.55 6.84 -3.30
C ASN A 14 13.62 6.55 -1.81
N LEU A 15 14.82 6.49 -1.27
CA LEU A 15 15.06 6.25 0.15
C LEU A 15 14.90 7.56 0.92
N ILE A 16 13.93 7.66 1.84
CA ILE A 16 13.76 8.85 2.69
C ILE A 16 14.73 8.82 3.85
N LYS A 17 14.88 7.66 4.48
CA LYS A 17 15.76 7.50 5.61
C LYS A 17 16.35 6.09 5.58
N ALA A 18 17.68 6.01 5.55
CA ALA A 18 18.39 4.79 5.26
C ALA A 18 18.72 3.94 6.49
N ASP A 19 18.69 4.54 7.67
CA ASP A 19 19.15 3.89 8.89
C ASP A 19 18.04 3.08 9.55
N ASN A 20 17.81 3.29 10.84
CA ASN A 20 16.86 2.53 11.62
C ASN A 20 15.40 2.87 11.31
N ASP A 21 15.13 4.01 10.66
CA ASP A 21 13.78 4.48 10.36
C ASP A 21 13.53 4.47 8.85
N LEU A 22 13.46 3.30 8.26
CA LEU A 22 13.13 3.20 6.84
C LEU A 22 11.66 3.60 6.60
N VAL A 23 11.46 4.58 5.74
CA VAL A 23 10.12 5.03 5.31
C VAL A 23 9.98 4.76 3.82
N ILE A 24 8.90 4.11 3.47
CA ILE A 24 8.55 3.77 2.09
C ILE A 24 7.16 4.29 1.77
N ALA A 25 6.87 4.49 0.49
CA ALA A 25 5.55 4.90 0.06
C ALA A 25 5.22 4.40 -1.33
N GLY A 26 3.93 4.23 -1.59
CA GLY A 26 3.43 3.83 -2.89
C GLY A 26 1.96 3.48 -2.84
N TYR A 27 1.42 3.09 -3.98
CA TYR A 27 0.04 2.62 -4.06
C TYR A 27 -0.06 1.18 -3.61
N ALA A 28 -0.90 0.92 -2.60
CA ALA A 28 -1.20 -0.42 -2.13
C ALA A 28 -2.36 -1.06 -2.90
N SER A 29 -3.20 -0.24 -3.51
CA SER A 29 -4.28 -0.67 -4.40
C SER A 29 -4.64 0.47 -5.34
N VAL A 30 -5.02 0.15 -6.56
CA VAL A 30 -5.56 1.10 -7.53
C VAL A 30 -6.87 0.54 -8.11
N GLU A 31 -7.73 1.42 -8.60
CA GLU A 31 -9.00 1.00 -9.21
C GLU A 31 -8.75 0.46 -10.61
N MET A 32 -8.41 -0.82 -10.68
CA MET A 32 -8.26 -1.57 -11.91
C MET A 32 -8.47 -3.06 -11.64
N VAL A 33 -8.77 -3.81 -12.67
CA VAL A 33 -8.90 -5.27 -12.54
C VAL A 33 -7.52 -5.87 -12.26
N ASP A 34 -7.42 -6.58 -11.15
CA ASP A 34 -6.17 -7.23 -10.76
C ASP A 34 -6.01 -8.61 -11.43
N LYS A 35 -4.94 -9.32 -11.06
CA LYS A 35 -4.66 -10.65 -11.62
C LYS A 35 -5.66 -11.72 -11.24
N GLN A 36 -6.45 -11.48 -10.19
CA GLN A 36 -7.51 -12.39 -9.75
C GLN A 36 -8.86 -12.07 -10.42
N GLY A 37 -8.92 -11.04 -11.25
CA GLY A 37 -10.14 -10.60 -11.89
C GLY A 37 -11.04 -9.74 -11.01
N ASP A 38 -10.51 -9.19 -9.93
CA ASP A 38 -11.25 -8.33 -9.00
C ASP A 38 -10.92 -6.86 -9.23
N LEU A 39 -11.93 -6.01 -9.14
CA LEU A 39 -11.79 -4.56 -9.14
C LEU A 39 -12.39 -4.02 -7.83
N ILE A 40 -11.55 -3.38 -7.03
CA ILE A 40 -12.01 -2.71 -5.82
C ILE A 40 -12.32 -1.25 -6.16
N THR A 41 -13.55 -0.82 -5.92
CA THR A 41 -13.93 0.56 -6.23
C THR A 41 -13.22 1.56 -5.33
N ARG A 42 -13.03 2.77 -5.82
CA ARG A 42 -12.44 3.86 -5.04
C ARG A 42 -13.25 4.15 -3.76
N GLY A 43 -14.57 4.10 -3.85
CA GLY A 43 -15.43 4.27 -2.69
C GLY A 43 -15.20 3.20 -1.62
N ALA A 44 -15.05 1.94 -2.03
CA ALA A 44 -14.73 0.84 -1.12
C ALA A 44 -13.37 1.04 -0.46
N LEU A 45 -12.35 1.44 -1.24
CA LEU A 45 -11.02 1.74 -0.72
C LEU A 45 -11.03 2.89 0.28
N LYS A 46 -11.75 3.98 -0.04
CA LYS A 46 -11.84 5.16 0.80
C LYS A 46 -12.44 4.84 2.16
N ASN A 47 -13.54 4.10 2.18
CA ASN A 47 -14.22 3.72 3.41
C ASN A 47 -13.37 2.74 4.23
N ALA A 48 -12.81 1.73 3.58
CA ALA A 48 -11.96 0.74 4.25
C ALA A 48 -10.69 1.38 4.82
N PHE A 49 -10.07 2.28 4.08
CA PHE A 49 -8.87 2.98 4.54
C PHE A 49 -9.17 3.89 5.72
N GLY A 50 -10.30 4.61 5.68
CA GLY A 50 -10.74 5.45 6.79
C GLY A 50 -10.87 4.65 8.09
N ASP A 51 -11.51 3.50 8.04
CA ASP A 51 -11.68 2.62 9.20
C ASP A 51 -10.35 2.03 9.66
N PHE A 52 -9.52 1.61 8.73
CA PHE A 52 -8.18 1.06 9.01
C PHE A 52 -7.29 2.08 9.77
N MET A 53 -7.35 3.34 9.39
CA MET A 53 -6.54 4.40 10.00
C MET A 53 -7.07 4.89 11.35
N LYS A 54 -8.33 4.61 11.68
CA LYS A 54 -8.93 4.98 12.98
C LYS A 54 -8.53 4.04 14.11
N ALA A 55 -8.21 2.80 13.79
CA ALA A 55 -7.90 1.79 14.79
C ALA A 55 -6.45 1.96 15.27
N ASP A 56 -6.27 2.55 16.46
CA ASP A 56 -4.96 2.67 17.07
C ASP A 56 -4.27 1.30 17.18
N GLY A 57 -3.05 1.22 16.68
CA GLY A 57 -2.27 -0.01 16.66
C GLY A 57 -2.62 -0.97 15.54
N TYR A 58 -3.58 -0.63 14.69
CA TYR A 58 -4.05 -1.51 13.62
C TYR A 58 -3.56 -1.15 12.21
N ARG A 59 -2.77 -0.14 12.08
CA ARG A 59 -2.20 0.27 10.78
C ARG A 59 -1.15 -0.73 10.31
N ASN A 60 -1.57 -1.97 10.26
CA ASN A 60 -0.77 -3.18 10.19
C ASN A 60 -0.10 -3.36 8.84
N VAL A 61 1.21 -3.44 8.85
CA VAL A 61 1.99 -3.75 7.66
C VAL A 61 2.73 -5.06 7.90
N GLN A 62 2.54 -6.03 7.01
CA GLN A 62 3.09 -7.37 7.12
C GLN A 62 4.03 -7.69 5.96
N LEU A 63 4.79 -8.76 6.10
CA LEU A 63 5.53 -9.38 5.02
C LEU A 63 4.70 -10.53 4.46
N ALA A 64 4.31 -10.44 3.19
CA ALA A 64 3.67 -11.54 2.44
C ALA A 64 2.57 -12.26 3.24
N HIS A 65 1.69 -11.52 3.91
CA HIS A 65 0.59 -12.05 4.75
C HIS A 65 1.05 -12.98 5.89
N SER A 66 2.22 -12.71 6.45
CA SER A 66 2.85 -13.59 7.45
C SER A 66 2.27 -13.51 8.87
N ASN A 67 1.36 -12.58 9.13
CA ASN A 67 0.85 -12.24 10.46
C ASN A 67 1.91 -11.63 11.40
N ILE A 68 3.05 -11.24 10.87
CA ILE A 68 4.08 -10.53 11.63
C ILE A 68 4.06 -9.07 11.19
N GLN A 69 3.74 -8.18 12.13
CA GLN A 69 3.73 -6.75 11.84
C GLN A 69 5.15 -6.21 11.76
N VAL A 70 5.57 -5.80 10.57
CA VAL A 70 6.91 -5.27 10.31
C VAL A 70 6.95 -3.75 10.22
N GLY A 71 5.79 -3.12 10.21
CA GLY A 71 5.67 -1.66 10.12
C GLY A 71 4.26 -1.18 10.35
N SER A 72 4.07 0.11 10.17
CA SER A 72 2.76 0.76 10.31
C SER A 72 2.54 1.77 9.19
N VAL A 73 1.30 1.85 8.72
CA VAL A 73 0.89 2.96 7.86
C VAL A 73 0.77 4.20 8.73
N ILE A 74 1.48 5.25 8.35
CA ILE A 74 1.45 6.55 9.04
C ILE A 74 0.66 7.57 8.21
N PRO A 75 0.01 8.55 8.83
CA PRO A 75 -0.79 9.54 8.09
C PRO A 75 0.02 10.37 7.12
N SER A 76 1.22 10.77 7.52
CA SER A 76 2.10 11.60 6.68
C SER A 76 3.56 11.51 7.12
N TYR A 77 4.45 11.91 6.23
CA TYR A 77 5.88 12.04 6.49
C TYR A 77 6.43 13.22 5.69
N THR A 78 7.24 14.04 6.32
CA THR A 78 7.95 15.13 5.64
C THR A 78 9.39 14.70 5.42
N ASP A 79 9.83 14.68 4.18
CA ASP A 79 11.19 14.27 3.84
C ASP A 79 12.21 15.41 4.05
N SER A 80 13.48 15.11 3.79
CA SER A 80 14.56 16.07 3.97
C SER A 80 14.47 17.31 3.06
N ASP A 81 13.75 17.19 1.96
CA ASP A 81 13.51 18.29 1.02
C ASP A 81 12.28 19.13 1.40
N GLY A 82 11.63 18.83 2.50
CA GLY A 82 10.41 19.51 2.95
C GLY A 82 9.15 19.06 2.24
N ARG A 83 9.23 18.02 1.41
CA ARG A 83 8.06 17.44 0.73
C ARG A 83 7.24 16.62 1.70
N VAL A 84 5.93 16.83 1.71
CA VAL A 84 5.01 16.05 2.54
C VAL A 84 4.41 14.91 1.73
N TRP A 85 4.61 13.69 2.23
CA TRP A 85 4.02 12.47 1.70
C TRP A 85 2.83 12.11 2.57
N LYS A 86 1.68 11.85 1.98
CA LYS A 86 0.44 11.65 2.73
C LYS A 86 -0.25 10.37 2.33
N SER A 87 -0.62 9.56 3.32
CA SER A 87 -1.46 8.39 3.11
C SER A 87 -2.91 8.81 2.87
N GLY A 88 -3.56 8.16 1.92
CA GLY A 88 -4.95 8.46 1.59
C GLY A 88 -5.40 7.79 0.31
N VAL A 89 -6.67 7.96 0.00
CA VAL A 89 -7.24 7.48 -1.26
C VAL A 89 -7.45 8.68 -2.19
N ASP A 90 -6.88 8.59 -3.38
CA ASP A 90 -6.99 9.60 -4.43
C ASP A 90 -7.64 9.02 -5.69
N ASP A 91 -7.54 9.74 -6.81
CA ASP A 91 -8.13 9.30 -8.07
C ASP A 91 -7.50 8.04 -8.65
N ALA A 92 -6.26 7.74 -8.27
CA ALA A 92 -5.55 6.55 -8.74
C ALA A 92 -5.79 5.33 -7.83
N GLY A 93 -6.00 5.53 -6.53
CA GLY A 93 -6.21 4.44 -5.59
C GLY A 93 -5.78 4.77 -4.18
N MET A 94 -5.38 3.76 -3.42
CA MET A 94 -4.94 3.90 -2.03
C MET A 94 -3.42 4.06 -1.97
N PHE A 95 -2.97 5.24 -1.62
CA PHE A 95 -1.56 5.56 -1.40
C PHE A 95 -1.23 5.43 0.08
N VAL A 96 -0.15 4.74 0.41
CA VAL A 96 0.27 4.51 1.79
C VAL A 96 1.70 5.01 2.00
N VAL A 97 1.92 5.61 3.16
CA VAL A 97 3.24 5.96 3.69
C VAL A 97 3.48 5.03 4.86
N ILE A 98 4.56 4.30 4.85
CA ILE A 98 4.83 3.24 5.81
C ILE A 98 6.16 3.48 6.49
N LYS A 99 6.14 3.42 7.82
CA LYS A 99 7.34 3.39 8.65
C LYS A 99 7.59 1.97 9.10
N LEU A 100 8.75 1.43 8.78
CA LEU A 100 9.15 0.09 9.21
C LEU A 100 9.63 0.11 10.65
N ARG A 101 9.41 -0.99 11.36
CA ARG A 101 9.94 -1.20 12.71
C ARG A 101 11.45 -1.44 12.64
N ASP A 102 12.14 -1.06 13.70
CA ASP A 102 13.58 -1.32 13.86
C ASP A 102 13.86 -2.23 15.06
N ASP A 103 12.83 -2.59 15.82
CA ASP A 103 12.92 -3.30 17.09
C ASP A 103 12.81 -4.83 16.98
N ILE A 104 12.49 -5.34 15.79
CA ILE A 104 12.41 -6.79 15.54
C ILE A 104 13.29 -7.19 14.36
N GLU A 105 13.89 -8.38 14.46
CA GLU A 105 14.76 -8.89 13.41
C GLU A 105 14.08 -9.04 12.07
N LYS A 106 12.83 -9.51 12.08
CA LYS A 106 12.05 -9.70 10.85
C LYS A 106 11.88 -8.40 10.07
N ALA A 107 11.61 -7.30 10.77
CA ALA A 107 11.48 -5.98 10.12
C ALA A 107 12.81 -5.49 9.55
N ARG A 108 13.92 -5.76 10.25
CA ARG A 108 15.25 -5.43 9.74
C ARG A 108 15.61 -6.24 8.48
N GLU A 109 15.24 -7.51 8.44
CA GLU A 109 15.40 -8.34 7.25
C GLU A 109 14.57 -7.80 6.08
N VAL A 110 13.34 -7.41 6.32
CA VAL A 110 12.46 -6.81 5.31
C VAL A 110 13.09 -5.52 4.77
N ALA A 111 13.58 -4.64 5.64
CA ALA A 111 14.24 -3.40 5.22
C ALA A 111 15.44 -3.69 4.31
N LYS A 112 16.21 -4.71 4.62
CA LYS A 112 17.35 -5.14 3.81
C LYS A 112 16.92 -5.60 2.41
N GLU A 113 15.89 -6.40 2.34
CA GLU A 113 15.35 -6.89 1.07
C GLU A 113 14.71 -5.77 0.22
N ILE A 114 14.10 -4.78 0.88
CA ILE A 114 13.61 -3.57 0.19
C ILE A 114 14.78 -2.78 -0.43
N ARG A 115 15.85 -2.58 0.31
CA ARG A 115 17.03 -1.85 -0.19
C ARG A 115 17.69 -2.56 -1.36
N LYS A 116 17.65 -3.88 -1.39
CA LYS A 116 18.16 -4.69 -2.50
C LYS A 116 17.24 -4.70 -3.73
N GLY A 117 16.02 -4.21 -3.60
CA GLY A 117 15.03 -4.27 -4.66
C GLY A 117 14.32 -5.61 -4.81
N ALA A 118 14.51 -6.54 -3.87
CA ALA A 118 13.83 -7.84 -3.89
C ALA A 118 12.36 -7.72 -3.49
N LEU A 119 12.06 -6.84 -2.55
CA LEU A 119 10.69 -6.52 -2.13
C LEU A 119 10.35 -5.12 -2.64
N ARG A 120 9.35 -5.01 -3.50
CA ARG A 120 9.02 -3.74 -4.18
C ARG A 120 7.53 -3.55 -4.47
N GLY A 121 6.70 -4.44 -4.01
CA GLY A 121 5.25 -4.39 -4.25
C GLY A 121 4.45 -4.38 -2.98
N PHE A 122 3.21 -3.92 -3.11
CA PHE A 122 2.22 -4.01 -2.06
C PHE A 122 1.08 -4.90 -2.50
N SER A 123 0.47 -5.55 -1.52
CA SER A 123 -0.85 -6.15 -1.65
C SER A 123 -1.64 -5.77 -0.42
N ILE A 124 -2.95 -5.85 -0.49
CA ILE A 124 -3.81 -5.63 0.66
C ILE A 124 -4.43 -6.95 1.09
N GLY A 125 -4.63 -7.11 2.39
CA GLY A 125 -5.36 -8.21 2.96
C GLY A 125 -6.60 -7.70 3.67
N GLY A 126 -7.70 -8.37 3.48
CA GLY A 126 -8.96 -7.98 4.07
C GLY A 126 -10.08 -8.90 3.67
N GLN A 127 -11.30 -8.44 3.88
CA GLN A 127 -12.50 -9.20 3.57
C GLN A 127 -13.45 -8.37 2.71
N ALA A 128 -13.86 -8.93 1.59
CA ALA A 128 -14.87 -8.33 0.72
C ALA A 128 -16.26 -8.74 1.20
N PHE A 129 -17.14 -7.76 1.38
CA PHE A 129 -18.52 -7.99 1.84
C PHE A 129 -19.55 -7.86 0.72
N LYS A 130 -19.27 -7.08 -0.31
CA LYS A 130 -20.15 -6.93 -1.47
C LYS A 130 -19.36 -7.16 -2.74
N ARG A 131 -19.78 -8.17 -3.49
CA ARG A 131 -19.20 -8.54 -4.77
C ARG A 131 -20.28 -8.61 -5.83
N MET A 132 -19.97 -8.14 -7.03
CA MET A 132 -20.89 -8.20 -8.15
C MET A 132 -20.12 -8.55 -9.43
N ARG A 133 -20.58 -9.56 -10.14
CA ARG A 133 -20.04 -9.88 -11.46
C ARG A 133 -20.47 -8.80 -12.45
N LYS A 134 -19.50 -8.27 -13.16
CA LYS A 134 -19.72 -7.23 -14.17
C LYS A 134 -18.96 -7.57 -15.44
N SER A 135 -19.37 -6.94 -16.53
CA SER A 135 -18.69 -7.03 -17.81
C SER A 135 -18.82 -5.69 -18.52
N ASP A 136 -17.72 -5.20 -19.03
CA ASP A 136 -17.72 -4.00 -19.87
C ASP A 136 -16.66 -4.09 -20.98
N ALA A 137 -16.70 -3.14 -21.90
CA ALA A 137 -15.77 -3.13 -23.04
C ALA A 137 -14.32 -2.84 -22.61
N SER A 138 -14.12 -2.12 -21.50
CA SER A 138 -12.77 -1.74 -21.04
C SER A 138 -12.09 -2.84 -20.25
N HIS A 139 -12.87 -3.62 -19.45
CA HIS A 139 -12.35 -4.58 -18.49
C HIS A 139 -12.67 -6.03 -18.82
N GLY A 140 -13.61 -6.29 -19.75
CA GLY A 140 -14.16 -7.62 -19.98
C GLY A 140 -14.98 -8.07 -18.77
N ASP A 141 -14.88 -9.35 -18.40
CA ASP A 141 -15.58 -9.90 -17.25
C ASP A 141 -14.73 -9.70 -16.00
N TYR A 142 -15.35 -9.18 -14.93
CA TYR A 142 -14.64 -8.97 -13.66
C TYR A 142 -15.62 -9.01 -12.48
N THR A 143 -15.09 -9.11 -11.29
CA THR A 143 -15.86 -8.99 -10.04
C THR A 143 -15.59 -7.65 -9.41
N GLU A 144 -16.64 -6.83 -9.27
CA GLU A 144 -16.55 -5.55 -8.58
C GLU A 144 -16.73 -5.76 -7.08
N ILE A 145 -15.78 -5.26 -6.30
CA ILE A 145 -15.84 -5.23 -4.84
C ILE A 145 -16.21 -3.81 -4.43
N SER A 146 -17.41 -3.65 -3.88
CA SER A 146 -17.95 -2.34 -3.48
C SER A 146 -17.97 -2.12 -1.97
N LYS A 147 -17.66 -3.14 -1.18
CA LYS A 147 -17.47 -3.03 0.27
C LYS A 147 -16.38 -3.96 0.74
N LEU A 148 -15.43 -3.41 1.48
CA LEU A 148 -14.22 -4.08 1.91
C LEU A 148 -13.91 -3.70 3.35
N GLU A 149 -13.41 -4.65 4.13
CA GLU A 149 -12.73 -4.38 5.39
C GLU A 149 -11.24 -4.65 5.20
N LEU A 150 -10.42 -3.65 5.46
CA LEU A 150 -8.97 -3.75 5.30
C LEU A 150 -8.33 -4.22 6.61
N HIS A 151 -7.58 -5.31 6.57
CA HIS A 151 -6.90 -5.88 7.73
C HIS A 151 -5.40 -5.57 7.74
N GLU A 152 -4.80 -5.48 6.55
CA GLU A 152 -3.36 -5.27 6.43
C GLU A 152 -2.98 -4.70 5.08
N VAL A 153 -1.80 -4.08 5.05
CA VAL A 153 -1.03 -3.86 3.84
C VAL A 153 0.16 -4.80 3.92
N THR A 154 0.44 -5.54 2.88
CA THR A 154 1.55 -6.47 2.88
C THR A 154 2.63 -6.03 1.90
N ILE A 155 3.89 -6.25 2.28
CA ILE A 155 5.06 -6.00 1.44
C ILE A 155 5.43 -7.32 0.78
N CYS A 156 5.60 -7.30 -0.53
CA CYS A 156 5.89 -8.51 -1.30
C CYS A 156 6.79 -8.21 -2.51
N GLU A 157 7.25 -9.25 -3.17
CA GLU A 157 8.05 -9.10 -4.39
C GLU A 157 7.24 -8.40 -5.48
N LYS A 158 5.97 -8.77 -5.59
CA LYS A 158 5.06 -8.28 -6.62
C LYS A 158 3.64 -8.35 -6.08
N GLY A 159 2.94 -7.24 -6.10
CA GLY A 159 1.54 -7.21 -5.68
C GLY A 159 0.61 -7.91 -6.66
N ILE A 160 -0.57 -8.30 -6.19
CA ILE A 160 -1.65 -8.86 -7.02
C ILE A 160 -2.14 -7.81 -8.01
N ASN A 161 -2.26 -6.56 -7.54
CA ASN A 161 -2.53 -5.41 -8.39
C ASN A 161 -1.22 -4.96 -9.05
N PRO A 162 -1.08 -4.99 -10.40
CA PRO A 162 0.19 -4.72 -11.07
C PRO A 162 0.69 -3.28 -10.89
N GLU A 163 -0.17 -2.34 -10.50
CA GLU A 163 0.21 -0.95 -10.23
C GLU A 163 0.56 -0.71 -8.76
N ALA A 164 0.41 -1.71 -7.90
CA ALA A 164 0.68 -1.59 -6.48
C ALA A 164 2.17 -1.79 -6.19
N THR A 165 2.98 -0.80 -6.54
CA THR A 165 4.41 -0.78 -6.25
C THR A 165 4.73 0.34 -5.27
N PHE A 166 5.77 0.17 -4.48
CA PHE A 166 6.21 1.18 -3.52
C PHE A 166 7.56 1.78 -3.88
N ARG A 167 7.88 2.90 -3.22
CA ARG A 167 9.16 3.56 -3.31
C ARG A 167 9.74 3.73 -1.92
N ILE A 168 11.05 3.67 -1.84
CA ILE A 168 11.75 4.09 -0.64
C ILE A 168 11.92 5.61 -0.72
N LEU A 169 11.42 6.31 0.28
CA LEU A 169 11.43 7.76 0.31
C LEU A 169 12.71 8.27 0.99
N LYS A 170 13.32 9.24 0.38
CA LYS A 170 14.49 9.93 0.93
C LYS A 170 14.11 11.17 1.70
#